data_b89980068953c4f7611db52c90bdf211
#
_entry.id   b89980068953c4f7611db52c90bdf211
#
_cell.length_a   1.000
_cell.length_b   1.000
_cell.length_c   1.000
_cell.angle_alpha   90.00
_cell.angle_beta   90.00
_cell.angle_gamma   90.00
#
_symmetry.space_group_name_H-M   'P 1'
#
loop_
_entity.id
_entity.type
_entity.pdbx_description
1 polymer ?
#
loop_
_entity_poly.entity_id
_entity_poly.type
_entity_poly.pdbx_seq_one_letter_code
_entity_poly.pdbx_strand_id
1 'polypeptide(L)'
;MKKPRVSFRHFSGSGPLSIYWHDGPYGDAVEATKGRGVAWLAPNGQLLGVEFDDVTWTQDDQTLELPNGDVVGIRVKRGKAAVRVKRPPRRTRVA
;
A
#
# COMPACT_ATOMS: atom_id res chain seq x y z
N MET A 1 6.61 5.87 11.56
CA MET A 1 5.42 5.84 10.67
C MET A 1 4.17 5.72 11.52
N LYS A 2 3.16 6.48 11.20
CA LYS A 2 1.89 6.39 11.92
C LYS A 2 1.24 5.03 11.67
N LYS A 3 0.40 4.63 12.62
CA LYS A 3 -0.41 3.44 12.47
C LYS A 3 -1.34 3.60 11.27
N PRO A 4 -1.37 2.66 10.34
CA PRO A 4 -2.20 2.81 9.15
C PRO A 4 -3.68 2.66 9.44
N ARG A 5 -4.48 3.37 8.66
CA ARG A 5 -5.92 3.16 8.60
C ARG A 5 -6.22 2.29 7.38
N VAL A 6 -6.97 1.23 7.60
CA VAL A 6 -7.33 0.29 6.55
C VAL A 6 -8.82 0.43 6.25
N SER A 7 -9.16 0.59 4.98
CA SER A 7 -10.53 0.65 4.51
C SER A 7 -10.72 -0.44 3.45
N PHE A 8 -11.71 -1.27 3.64
CA PHE A 8 -11.98 -2.39 2.74
C PHE A 8 -13.43 -2.31 2.27
N ARG A 9 -13.60 -2.28 0.95
CA ARG A 9 -14.92 -2.39 0.33
C ARG A 9 -14.97 -3.71 -0.41
N HIS A 10 -15.80 -4.60 0.05
CA HIS A 10 -15.93 -5.89 -0.61
C HIS A 10 -17.33 -6.05 -1.21
N PHE A 11 -17.35 -6.44 -2.46
CA PHE A 11 -18.56 -6.81 -3.15
C PHE A 11 -18.42 -8.30 -3.49
N SER A 12 -19.37 -9.11 -3.08
CA SER A 12 -19.32 -10.56 -3.34
C SER A 12 -18.02 -11.21 -2.86
N GLY A 13 -17.49 -10.74 -1.75
CA GLY A 13 -16.32 -11.35 -1.12
C GLY A 13 -14.97 -10.80 -1.56
N SER A 14 -14.95 -9.84 -2.48
CA SER A 14 -13.70 -9.20 -2.90
C SER A 14 -13.94 -7.74 -3.24
N GLY A 15 -12.87 -6.96 -3.29
CA GLY A 15 -12.94 -5.56 -3.65
C GLY A 15 -11.65 -4.81 -3.33
N PRO A 16 -11.64 -3.49 -3.53
CA PRO A 16 -10.45 -2.69 -3.25
C PRO A 16 -10.20 -2.57 -1.76
N LEU A 17 -8.91 -2.55 -1.41
CA LEU A 17 -8.46 -2.32 -0.04
C LEU A 17 -7.50 -1.14 -0.05
N SER A 18 -7.83 -0.12 0.74
CA SER A 18 -7.04 1.10 0.85
C SER A 18 -6.39 1.20 2.21
N ILE A 19 -5.17 1.68 2.24
CA ILE A 19 -4.39 1.85 3.46
C ILE A 19 -3.81 3.26 3.45
N TYR A 20 -4.04 4.02 4.52
CA TYR A 20 -3.54 5.38 4.64
C TYR A 20 -2.76 5.55 5.92
N TRP A 21 -1.59 6.19 5.82
CA TRP A 21 -0.74 6.54 6.98
C TRP A 21 -0.78 8.01 7.30
N HIS A 22 -1.55 8.77 6.54
CA HIS A 22 -1.56 10.22 6.63
C HIS A 22 -2.95 10.77 6.40
N ASP A 23 -3.33 11.80 7.16
CA ASP A 23 -4.58 12.52 6.97
C ASP A 23 -4.32 13.69 6.04
N GLY A 24 -5.09 13.84 5.03
CA GLY A 24 -5.02 15.07 4.30
C GLY A 24 -4.61 14.92 2.89
N PRO A 25 -4.06 15.91 2.22
CA PRO A 25 -3.87 15.75 0.77
C PRO A 25 -2.95 14.59 0.48
N TYR A 26 -3.35 13.80 -0.50
CA TYR A 26 -2.76 12.49 -0.70
C TYR A 26 -1.61 12.47 -1.70
N GLY A 27 -1.18 13.64 -2.13
CA GLY A 27 -0.07 13.71 -3.08
C GLY A 27 -0.46 13.19 -4.46
N ASP A 28 0.54 12.79 -5.21
CA ASP A 28 0.33 12.29 -6.56
C ASP A 28 0.07 10.80 -6.55
N ALA A 29 -0.92 10.38 -7.32
CA ALA A 29 -1.22 8.96 -7.51
C ALA A 29 -0.24 8.38 -8.53
N VAL A 30 0.36 7.24 -8.19
CA VAL A 30 1.27 6.53 -9.07
C VAL A 30 0.90 5.06 -9.10
N GLU A 31 1.02 4.43 -10.26
CA GLU A 31 0.77 2.99 -10.35
C GLU A 31 1.93 2.22 -9.73
N ALA A 32 1.62 1.09 -9.12
CA ALA A 32 2.65 0.17 -8.68
C ALA A 32 3.46 -0.30 -9.88
N THR A 33 4.76 -0.46 -9.68
CA THR A 33 5.63 -1.00 -10.72
C THR A 33 5.48 -2.52 -10.83
N LYS A 34 5.01 -3.14 -9.76
CA LYS A 34 4.68 -4.56 -9.75
C LYS A 34 3.51 -4.78 -8.80
N GLY A 35 2.59 -5.65 -9.18
CA GLY A 35 1.36 -5.87 -8.45
C GLY A 35 0.23 -5.00 -8.99
N ARG A 36 -0.97 -5.19 -8.48
CA ARG A 36 -2.18 -4.51 -8.97
C ARG A 36 -2.65 -3.50 -7.96
N GLY A 37 -2.31 -2.25 -8.19
CA GLY A 37 -2.70 -1.19 -7.30
C GLY A 37 -1.98 0.11 -7.58
N VAL A 38 -2.30 1.11 -6.77
CA VAL A 38 -1.74 2.45 -6.88
C VAL A 38 -1.25 2.90 -5.51
N ALA A 39 -0.37 3.89 -5.52
CA ALA A 39 0.09 4.54 -4.31
C ALA A 39 -0.05 6.04 -4.43
N TRP A 40 -0.10 6.73 -3.30
CA TRP A 40 -0.03 8.17 -3.22
C TRP A 40 1.28 8.55 -2.55
N LEU A 41 2.08 9.33 -3.26
CA LEU A 41 3.39 9.75 -2.79
C LEU A 41 3.44 11.27 -2.63
N ALA A 42 4.07 11.72 -1.55
CA ALA A 42 4.38 13.13 -1.37
C ALA A 42 5.47 13.56 -2.36
N PRO A 43 5.64 14.88 -2.59
CA PRO A 43 6.69 15.35 -3.51
C PRO A 43 8.10 14.86 -3.17
N ASN A 44 8.36 14.61 -1.88
CA ASN A 44 9.67 14.07 -1.45
C ASN A 44 9.77 12.55 -1.58
N GLY A 45 8.74 11.90 -2.13
CA GLY A 45 8.71 10.43 -2.28
C GLY A 45 8.16 9.67 -1.08
N GLN A 46 7.74 10.37 -0.04
CA GLN A 46 7.17 9.72 1.12
C GLN A 46 5.85 9.02 0.80
N LEU A 47 5.71 7.79 1.25
CA LEU A 47 4.49 7.01 1.06
C LEU A 47 3.37 7.53 1.97
N LEU A 48 2.26 7.91 1.38
CA LEU A 48 1.09 8.44 2.10
C LEU A 48 -0.04 7.43 2.18
N GLY A 49 -0.21 6.62 1.15
CA GLY A 49 -1.24 5.61 1.10
C GLY A 49 -1.09 4.70 -0.09
N VAL A 50 -1.79 3.58 -0.06
CA VAL A 50 -1.87 2.65 -1.18
C VAL A 50 -3.29 2.14 -1.31
N GLU A 51 -3.63 1.67 -2.52
CA GLU A 51 -4.85 0.94 -2.75
C GLU A 51 -4.54 -0.29 -3.59
N PHE A 52 -4.92 -1.45 -3.07
CA PHE A 52 -4.90 -2.70 -3.82
C PHE A 52 -6.22 -2.81 -4.59
N ASP A 53 -6.14 -3.13 -5.87
CA ASP A 53 -7.32 -3.08 -6.75
C ASP A 53 -8.39 -4.08 -6.37
N ASP A 54 -8.00 -5.28 -6.00
CA ASP A 54 -8.95 -6.35 -5.71
C ASP A 54 -8.35 -7.33 -4.72
N VAL A 55 -8.95 -7.39 -3.54
CA VAL A 55 -8.49 -8.21 -2.44
C VAL A 55 -9.64 -9.11 -1.98
N THR A 56 -9.34 -10.38 -1.76
CA THR A 56 -10.32 -11.33 -1.27
C THR A 56 -10.46 -11.21 0.24
N TRP A 57 -11.69 -11.03 0.69
CA TRP A 57 -12.01 -10.75 2.08
C TRP A 57 -11.64 -11.88 3.03
N THR A 58 -11.77 -13.11 2.60
CA THR A 58 -11.58 -14.27 3.48
C THR A 58 -10.12 -14.62 3.66
N GLN A 59 -9.36 -14.59 2.56
CA GLN A 59 -7.94 -14.89 2.61
C GLN A 59 -7.26 -14.37 1.35
N ASP A 60 -6.22 -13.59 1.55
CA ASP A 60 -5.43 -13.08 0.43
C ASP A 60 -4.02 -12.70 0.92
N ASP A 61 -3.09 -12.66 0.00
CA ASP A 61 -1.73 -12.23 0.26
C ASP A 61 -1.25 -11.53 -1.00
N GLN A 62 -1.03 -10.23 -0.91
CA GLN A 62 -0.64 -9.42 -2.06
C GLN A 62 0.50 -8.47 -1.70
N THR A 63 1.23 -8.08 -2.70
CA THR A 63 2.36 -7.16 -2.55
C THR A 63 2.35 -6.18 -3.70
N LEU A 64 2.62 -4.91 -3.39
CA LEU A 64 2.84 -3.86 -4.38
C LEU A 64 4.29 -3.40 -4.26
N GLU A 65 4.97 -3.33 -5.40
CA GLU A 65 6.26 -2.66 -5.49
C GLU A 65 6.02 -1.28 -6.08
N LEU A 66 6.57 -0.27 -5.46
CA LEU A 66 6.27 1.13 -5.77
C LEU A 66 7.46 1.82 -6.44
N PRO A 67 7.19 2.88 -7.22
CA PRO A 67 8.28 3.59 -7.91
C PRO A 67 9.32 4.20 -6.99
N ASN A 68 8.96 4.50 -5.74
CA ASN A 68 9.92 5.02 -4.76
C ASN A 68 10.78 3.93 -4.13
N GLY A 69 10.54 2.66 -4.49
CA GLY A 69 11.27 1.53 -3.94
C GLY A 69 10.61 0.85 -2.75
N ASP A 70 9.58 1.45 -2.17
CA ASP A 70 8.85 0.80 -1.08
C ASP A 70 8.09 -0.40 -1.59
N VAL A 71 7.96 -1.40 -0.74
CA VAL A 71 7.16 -2.60 -1.01
C VAL A 71 6.12 -2.69 0.10
N VAL A 72 4.84 -2.73 -0.30
CA VAL A 72 3.74 -2.83 0.64
C VAL A 72 3.08 -4.19 0.48
N GLY A 73 3.03 -4.95 1.54
CA GLY A 73 2.37 -6.25 1.56
C GLY A 73 1.16 -6.24 2.47
N ILE A 74 0.17 -7.03 2.09
CA ILE A 74 -0.97 -7.30 2.94
C ILE A 74 -1.18 -8.81 3.04
N ARG A 75 -1.63 -9.23 4.20
CA ARG A 75 -2.13 -10.57 4.40
C ARG A 75 -3.50 -10.46 5.04
N VAL A 76 -4.50 -10.99 4.37
CA VAL A 76 -5.88 -10.97 4.84
C VAL A 76 -6.26 -12.36 5.30
N LYS A 77 -6.81 -12.44 6.51
CA LYS A 77 -7.40 -13.66 7.06
C LYS A 77 -8.66 -13.28 7.79
N ARG A 78 -9.76 -13.94 7.44
CA ARG A 78 -11.06 -13.78 8.14
C ARG A 78 -11.47 -12.32 8.28
N GLY A 79 -11.33 -11.54 7.21
CA GLY A 79 -11.74 -10.15 7.20
C GLY A 79 -10.80 -9.19 7.91
N LYS A 80 -9.61 -9.64 8.31
CA LYS A 80 -8.61 -8.79 8.96
C LYS A 80 -7.37 -8.72 8.09
N ALA A 81 -6.88 -7.51 7.87
CA ALA A 81 -5.70 -7.28 7.06
C ALA A 81 -4.52 -6.89 7.95
N ALA A 82 -3.43 -7.62 7.81
CA ALA A 82 -2.15 -7.25 8.37
C ALA A 82 -1.33 -6.58 7.27
N VAL A 83 -0.73 -5.43 7.59
CA VAL A 83 -0.01 -4.60 6.64
C VAL A 83 1.45 -4.58 7.02
N ARG A 84 2.32 -4.72 6.03
CA ARG A 84 3.76 -4.55 6.23
C ARG A 84 4.33 -3.68 5.12
N VAL A 85 5.25 -2.82 5.50
CA VAL A 85 5.96 -1.96 4.57
C VAL A 85 7.44 -2.26 4.69
N LYS A 86 8.05 -2.58 3.57
CA LYS A 86 9.49 -2.78 3.49
C LYS A 86 10.08 -1.65 2.66
N ARG A 87 10.96 -0.90 3.27
CA ARG A 87 11.65 0.19 2.59
C ARG A 87 12.97 -0.28 2.06
N PRO A 88 13.43 0.27 0.92
CA PRO A 88 14.74 -0.08 0.43
C PRO A 88 15.80 0.35 1.45
N PRO A 89 16.91 -0.37 1.55
CA PRO A 89 18.01 0.06 2.40
C PRO A 89 18.43 1.46 2.00
N ARG A 90 18.68 2.31 3.00
CA ARG A 90 19.24 3.62 2.73
C ARG A 90 20.66 3.41 2.23
N ARG A 91 20.89 3.80 1.02
CA ARG A 91 22.22 3.72 0.44
C ARG A 91 22.99 4.98 0.77
N THR A 92 24.19 4.81 1.30
CA THR A 92 25.13 5.89 1.35
C THR A 92 25.53 6.18 -0.08
N ARG A 93 25.27 7.40 -0.53
CA ARG A 93 25.67 7.78 -1.86
C ARG A 93 27.17 7.93 -1.89
N VAL A 94 27.76 7.11 -2.72
CA VAL A 94 29.15 7.37 -3.09
C VAL A 94 29.05 8.32 -4.27
N ALA A 95 29.41 9.52 -4.01
CA ALA A 95 29.27 10.54 -5.03
C ALA A 95 30.16 10.25 -6.21
#